data_70f7401697d38d4b11d57a5faef5cd2c
#
_entry.id   70f7401697d38d4b11d57a5faef5cd2c
#
_cell.length_a   1.000
_cell.length_b   1.000
_cell.length_c   1.000
_cell.angle_alpha   90.00
_cell.angle_beta   90.00
_cell.angle_gamma   90.00
#
_symmetry.space_group_name_H-M   'P 1'
#
loop_
_entity.id
_entity.type
_entity.pdbx_description
1 polymer ?
#
loop_
_entity_poly.entity_id
_entity_poly.type
_entity_poly.pdbx_seq_one_letter_code
_entity_poly.pdbx_strand_id
1 'polypeptide(L)'
;MQIERDNRFKHIIYIDMDNVLVDFQSGLDKVPQEIKAQYEDDGTGKQHYDDIPGIFSLMEPMPGAVDAVKALAAHKRYNLYILSTAPWGNPGAWADKLEWVKKYFDSDNNDGIFYKKLILTHHKNLCIQRRTWLIDDRKAHGSQHFEHHLVQFGTEKFPDWDSVIDFFIGGLPSSVERTARNQAWATHFLESLDDDSEKPE
;
A
#
# COMPACT_ATOMS: atom_id res chain seq x y z
N MET A 1 25.12 12.39 -9.18
CA MET A 1 25.44 11.09 -9.83
C MET A 1 25.60 9.92 -8.83
N GLN A 2 25.71 10.18 -7.52
CA GLN A 2 25.82 9.14 -6.48
C GLN A 2 24.45 8.59 -6.04
N ILE A 3 23.39 9.40 -6.14
CA ILE A 3 22.01 9.02 -5.72
C ILE A 3 21.39 7.97 -6.65
N GLU A 4 21.69 7.99 -7.95
CA GLU A 4 21.12 7.02 -8.90
C GLU A 4 21.73 5.61 -8.83
N ARG A 5 22.96 5.47 -8.32
CA ARG A 5 23.60 4.16 -8.15
C ARG A 5 23.03 3.40 -6.96
N ASP A 6 22.60 4.10 -5.92
CA ASP A 6 22.08 3.49 -4.69
C ASP A 6 20.66 2.91 -4.86
N ASN A 7 19.90 3.42 -5.83
CA ASN A 7 18.52 2.97 -6.10
C ASN A 7 18.44 1.69 -6.95
N ARG A 8 19.50 1.31 -7.68
CA ARG A 8 19.49 0.17 -8.60
C ARG A 8 19.38 -1.19 -7.92
N PHE A 9 19.66 -1.26 -6.62
CA PHE A 9 19.68 -2.51 -5.86
C PHE A 9 18.54 -2.62 -4.82
N LYS A 10 17.71 -1.59 -4.68
CA LYS A 10 16.58 -1.61 -3.75
C LYS A 10 15.38 -2.35 -4.35
N HIS A 11 14.68 -3.09 -3.51
CA HIS A 11 13.37 -3.60 -3.86
C HIS A 11 12.35 -2.45 -3.84
N ILE A 12 11.45 -2.44 -4.80
CA ILE A 12 10.32 -1.52 -4.80
C ILE A 12 9.16 -2.20 -4.08
N ILE A 13 8.61 -1.54 -3.08
CA ILE A 13 7.34 -1.92 -2.48
C ILE A 13 6.29 -0.91 -2.92
N TYR A 14 5.35 -1.37 -3.72
CA TYR A 14 4.12 -0.66 -4.00
C TYR A 14 3.10 -0.92 -2.88
N ILE A 15 2.38 0.12 -2.48
CA ILE A 15 1.39 0.06 -1.41
C ILE A 15 0.09 0.63 -1.96
N ASP A 16 -0.99 -0.15 -1.92
CA ASP A 16 -2.33 0.37 -2.22
C ASP A 16 -2.81 1.34 -1.14
N MET A 17 -3.83 2.12 -1.43
CA MET A 17 -4.41 3.04 -0.47
C MET A 17 -5.63 2.42 0.22
N ASP A 18 -6.70 2.16 -0.52
CA ASP A 18 -7.99 1.82 0.04
C ASP A 18 -7.94 0.48 0.79
N ASN A 19 -8.38 0.47 2.05
CA ASN A 19 -8.31 -0.67 2.98
C ASN A 19 -6.91 -1.25 3.23
N VAL A 20 -5.86 -0.53 2.83
CA VAL A 20 -4.46 -0.87 3.12
C VAL A 20 -3.80 0.24 3.93
N LEU A 21 -3.62 1.43 3.34
CA LEU A 21 -3.16 2.62 4.06
C LEU A 21 -4.30 3.39 4.70
N VAL A 22 -5.45 3.37 4.06
CA VAL A 22 -6.62 4.20 4.32
C VAL A 22 -7.77 3.32 4.79
N ASP A 23 -8.36 3.64 5.91
CA ASP A 23 -9.60 3.03 6.41
C ASP A 23 -10.79 3.67 5.68
N PHE A 24 -11.28 2.96 4.64
CA PHE A 24 -12.41 3.44 3.84
C PHE A 24 -13.67 3.62 4.69
N GLN A 25 -13.91 2.69 5.64
CA GLN A 25 -15.08 2.75 6.49
C GLN A 25 -15.09 4.00 7.37
N SER A 26 -13.92 4.45 7.86
CA SER A 26 -13.80 5.67 8.68
C SER A 26 -14.26 6.94 7.95
N GLY A 27 -14.09 7.01 6.63
CA GLY A 27 -14.64 8.07 5.80
C GLY A 27 -16.14 7.93 5.59
N LEU A 28 -16.59 6.70 5.29
CA LEU A 28 -18.00 6.42 5.05
C LEU A 28 -18.86 6.71 6.29
N ASP A 29 -18.34 6.45 7.49
CA ASP A 29 -19.05 6.73 8.75
C ASP A 29 -19.33 8.23 8.97
N LYS A 30 -18.54 9.09 8.34
CA LYS A 30 -18.69 10.57 8.40
C LYS A 30 -19.67 11.10 7.35
N VAL A 31 -20.11 10.27 6.39
CA VAL A 31 -21.05 10.69 5.34
C VAL A 31 -22.48 10.55 5.84
N PRO A 32 -23.32 11.59 5.69
CA PRO A 32 -24.76 11.52 6.04
C PRO A 32 -25.50 10.41 5.28
N GLN A 33 -26.49 9.78 5.94
CA GLN A 33 -27.22 8.66 5.34
C GLN A 33 -27.96 9.05 4.06
N GLU A 34 -28.46 10.27 3.98
CA GLU A 34 -29.15 10.82 2.80
C GLU A 34 -28.24 10.90 1.58
N ILE A 35 -26.93 11.10 1.81
CA ILE A 35 -25.93 11.09 0.73
C ILE A 35 -25.61 9.65 0.37
N LYS A 36 -25.37 8.76 1.36
CA LYS A 36 -25.08 7.34 1.10
C LYS A 36 -26.18 6.68 0.25
N ALA A 37 -27.45 6.97 0.56
CA ALA A 37 -28.61 6.44 -0.15
C ALA A 37 -28.61 6.76 -1.67
N GLN A 38 -27.91 7.83 -2.10
CA GLN A 38 -27.80 8.19 -3.52
C GLN A 38 -26.75 7.34 -4.27
N TYR A 39 -25.88 6.65 -3.52
CA TYR A 39 -24.80 5.81 -4.03
C TYR A 39 -24.94 4.34 -3.58
N GLU A 40 -26.06 4.00 -2.93
CA GLU A 40 -26.52 2.64 -2.74
C GLU A 40 -26.93 2.06 -4.10
N ASP A 41 -27.19 0.78 -4.13
CA ASP A 41 -27.43 -0.04 -5.30
C ASP A 41 -28.18 0.66 -6.46
N ASP A 42 -27.55 0.75 -7.61
CA ASP A 42 -28.14 1.20 -8.87
C ASP A 42 -28.97 0.10 -9.59
N GLY A 43 -29.30 -1.00 -8.90
CA GLY A 43 -29.97 -2.19 -9.43
C GLY A 43 -28.99 -3.29 -9.87
N THR A 44 -27.68 -3.10 -9.71
CA THR A 44 -26.65 -4.12 -10.02
C THR A 44 -26.17 -4.90 -8.79
N GLY A 45 -26.63 -4.53 -7.61
CA GLY A 45 -26.18 -5.08 -6.32
C GLY A 45 -24.82 -4.53 -5.86
N LYS A 46 -24.32 -3.48 -6.50
CA LYS A 46 -23.06 -2.82 -6.14
C LYS A 46 -23.32 -1.47 -5.51
N GLN A 47 -22.56 -1.20 -4.46
CA GLN A 47 -22.48 0.11 -3.83
C GLN A 47 -21.36 0.91 -4.50
N HIS A 48 -21.61 2.17 -4.78
CA HIS A 48 -20.68 3.10 -5.44
C HIS A 48 -20.23 4.21 -4.49
N TYR A 49 -19.96 3.87 -3.24
CA TYR A 49 -19.57 4.85 -2.21
C TYR A 49 -18.24 5.54 -2.50
N ASP A 50 -17.38 4.93 -3.29
CA ASP A 50 -16.15 5.53 -3.80
C ASP A 50 -16.40 6.68 -4.81
N ASP A 51 -17.60 6.74 -5.39
CA ASP A 51 -18.03 7.85 -6.25
C ASP A 51 -18.58 9.06 -5.46
N ILE A 52 -18.75 8.98 -4.13
CA ILE A 52 -19.15 10.11 -3.30
C ILE A 52 -18.07 11.22 -3.35
N PRO A 53 -18.41 12.44 -3.80
CA PRO A 53 -17.44 13.53 -3.86
C PRO A 53 -16.84 13.85 -2.48
N GLY A 54 -15.50 13.93 -2.41
CA GLY A 54 -14.78 14.27 -1.19
C GLY A 54 -14.64 13.14 -0.17
N ILE A 55 -15.16 11.93 -0.45
CA ILE A 55 -15.10 10.80 0.49
C ILE A 55 -13.68 10.48 0.93
N PHE A 56 -12.70 10.54 0.00
CA PHE A 56 -11.32 10.20 0.29
C PHE A 56 -10.63 11.19 1.24
N SER A 57 -11.07 12.44 1.28
CA SER A 57 -10.55 13.45 2.21
C SER A 57 -11.01 13.23 3.66
N LEU A 58 -12.09 12.46 3.87
CA LEU A 58 -12.66 12.16 5.18
C LEU A 58 -12.01 10.96 5.88
N MET A 59 -11.25 10.16 5.15
CA MET A 59 -10.72 8.89 5.63
C MET A 59 -9.53 9.07 6.58
N GLU A 60 -9.47 8.19 7.58
CA GLU A 60 -8.34 8.09 8.51
C GLU A 60 -7.35 7.01 8.05
N PRO A 61 -6.11 7.02 8.54
CA PRO A 61 -5.19 5.92 8.29
C PRO A 61 -5.67 4.61 8.89
N MET A 62 -5.40 3.50 8.20
CA MET A 62 -5.54 2.17 8.76
C MET A 62 -4.67 2.05 10.02
N PRO A 63 -5.13 1.37 11.08
CA PRO A 63 -4.36 1.17 12.31
C PRO A 63 -2.95 0.64 12.02
N GLY A 64 -1.93 1.31 12.56
CA GLY A 64 -0.53 0.95 12.39
C GLY A 64 0.12 1.33 11.04
N ALA A 65 -0.65 1.74 10.03
CA ALA A 65 -0.16 1.99 8.67
C ALA A 65 0.96 3.05 8.62
N VAL A 66 0.77 4.17 9.32
CA VAL A 66 1.72 5.29 9.26
C VAL A 66 3.09 4.89 9.85
N ASP A 67 3.08 4.22 11.00
CA ASP A 67 4.32 3.78 11.66
C ASP A 67 5.01 2.66 10.88
N ALA A 68 4.24 1.73 10.34
CA ALA A 68 4.74 0.67 9.49
C ALA A 68 5.43 1.20 8.24
N VAL A 69 4.81 2.14 7.53
CA VAL A 69 5.39 2.79 6.35
C VAL A 69 6.66 3.55 6.69
N LYS A 70 6.69 4.27 7.82
CA LYS A 70 7.91 4.97 8.30
C LYS A 70 9.05 3.98 8.57
N ALA A 71 8.75 2.83 9.18
CA ALA A 71 9.73 1.77 9.44
C ALA A 71 10.27 1.17 8.14
N LEU A 72 9.41 0.83 7.18
CA LEU A 72 9.82 0.34 5.86
C LEU A 72 10.66 1.38 5.11
N ALA A 73 10.27 2.66 5.14
CA ALA A 73 10.99 3.73 4.46
C ALA A 73 12.40 3.96 5.03
N ALA A 74 12.58 3.76 6.33
CA ALA A 74 13.87 3.85 7.00
C ALA A 74 14.81 2.68 6.65
N HIS A 75 14.26 1.56 6.14
CA HIS A 75 15.04 0.38 5.82
C HIS A 75 15.76 0.52 4.46
N LYS A 76 17.07 0.33 4.44
CA LYS A 76 17.94 0.59 3.27
C LYS A 76 17.63 -0.24 2.02
N ARG A 77 16.97 -1.40 2.19
CA ARG A 77 16.62 -2.33 1.09
C ARG A 77 15.45 -1.87 0.24
N TYR A 78 14.58 -1.00 0.75
CA TYR A 78 13.29 -0.71 0.13
C TYR A 78 13.20 0.71 -0.40
N ASN A 79 12.48 0.84 -1.50
CA ASN A 79 12.02 2.12 -2.03
C ASN A 79 10.50 2.04 -2.17
N LEU A 80 9.78 2.90 -1.43
CA LEU A 80 8.34 2.83 -1.35
C LEU A 80 7.68 3.73 -2.37
N TYR A 81 6.60 3.23 -2.97
CA TYR A 81 5.70 3.98 -3.83
C TYR A 81 4.26 3.64 -3.46
N ILE A 82 3.35 4.58 -3.61
CA ILE A 82 1.92 4.30 -3.60
C ILE A 82 1.50 3.89 -5.00
N LEU A 83 0.72 2.80 -5.11
CA LEU A 83 0.15 2.30 -6.35
C LEU A 83 -1.33 1.99 -6.12
N SER A 84 -2.20 2.94 -6.43
CA SER A 84 -3.62 2.86 -6.14
C SER A 84 -4.47 3.10 -7.39
N THR A 85 -5.75 2.80 -7.27
CA THR A 85 -6.77 3.12 -8.27
C THR A 85 -7.60 4.30 -7.74
N ALA A 86 -8.00 5.20 -8.60
CA ALA A 86 -9.00 6.21 -8.27
C ALA A 86 -10.27 5.93 -9.08
N PRO A 87 -11.47 6.04 -8.49
CA PRO A 87 -12.72 5.76 -9.20
C PRO A 87 -12.89 6.68 -10.39
N TRP A 88 -13.36 6.12 -11.49
CA TRP A 88 -13.52 6.86 -12.75
C TRP A 88 -14.64 7.90 -12.66
N GLY A 89 -15.71 7.59 -11.90
CA GLY A 89 -16.87 8.45 -11.69
C GLY A 89 -16.61 9.60 -10.72
N ASN A 90 -15.50 9.58 -9.95
CA ASN A 90 -15.14 10.61 -8.99
C ASN A 90 -13.79 11.27 -9.32
N PRO A 91 -13.77 12.26 -10.23
CA PRO A 91 -12.52 12.94 -10.58
C PRO A 91 -11.83 13.61 -9.38
N GLY A 92 -12.60 14.05 -8.37
CA GLY A 92 -12.06 14.64 -7.13
C GLY A 92 -11.21 13.67 -6.32
N ALA A 93 -11.48 12.37 -6.41
CA ALA A 93 -10.72 11.34 -5.70
C ALA A 93 -9.21 11.36 -6.03
N TRP A 94 -8.82 11.77 -7.22
CA TRP A 94 -7.42 11.91 -7.63
C TRP A 94 -6.70 12.98 -6.80
N ALA A 95 -7.33 14.12 -6.62
CA ALA A 95 -6.80 15.20 -5.79
C ALA A 95 -6.84 14.82 -4.31
N ASP A 96 -7.97 14.27 -3.83
CA ASP A 96 -8.14 13.89 -2.44
C ASP A 96 -7.09 12.86 -1.99
N LYS A 97 -6.79 11.84 -2.82
CA LYS A 97 -5.73 10.85 -2.54
C LYS A 97 -4.36 11.50 -2.43
N LEU A 98 -4.04 12.46 -3.29
CA LEU A 98 -2.79 13.20 -3.20
C LEU A 98 -2.71 14.02 -1.90
N GLU A 99 -3.76 14.77 -1.57
CA GLU A 99 -3.79 15.59 -0.35
C GLU A 99 -3.74 14.72 0.93
N TRP A 100 -4.40 13.55 0.90
CA TRP A 100 -4.32 12.57 1.99
C TRP A 100 -2.86 12.09 2.20
N VAL A 101 -2.14 11.75 1.13
CA VAL A 101 -0.74 11.32 1.19
C VAL A 101 0.15 12.41 1.76
N LYS A 102 -0.04 13.66 1.35
CA LYS A 102 0.70 14.81 1.88
C LYS A 102 0.45 14.99 3.37
N LYS A 103 -0.82 14.92 3.80
CA LYS A 103 -1.24 15.09 5.20
C LYS A 103 -0.58 14.09 6.15
N TYR A 104 -0.56 12.80 5.78
CA TYR A 104 -0.14 11.75 6.70
C TYR A 104 1.33 11.34 6.59
N PHE A 105 2.00 11.71 5.50
CA PHE A 105 3.39 11.33 5.24
C PHE A 105 4.32 12.51 4.94
N ASP A 106 3.92 13.74 5.28
CA ASP A 106 4.70 14.97 5.07
C ASP A 106 5.28 15.08 3.65
N SER A 107 4.49 14.67 2.66
CA SER A 107 4.98 14.48 1.29
C SER A 107 4.88 15.72 0.41
N ASP A 108 4.93 16.93 0.99
CA ASP A 108 4.92 18.20 0.26
C ASP A 108 6.30 18.59 -0.31
N ASN A 109 7.37 17.98 0.17
CA ASN A 109 8.74 18.31 -0.22
C ASN A 109 9.60 17.05 -0.46
N ASN A 110 10.84 17.25 -0.89
CA ASN A 110 11.76 16.18 -1.27
C ASN A 110 12.10 15.20 -0.12
N ASP A 111 11.89 15.58 1.13
CA ASP A 111 12.19 14.77 2.31
C ASP A 111 11.00 13.86 2.68
N GLY A 112 9.82 14.12 2.12
CA GLY A 112 8.62 13.30 2.34
C GLY A 112 8.75 11.90 1.71
N ILE A 113 8.26 10.89 2.44
CA ILE A 113 8.37 9.47 2.05
C ILE A 113 7.85 9.23 0.63
N PHE A 114 6.70 9.83 0.31
CA PHE A 114 6.00 9.65 -0.97
C PHE A 114 6.05 10.89 -1.88
N TYR A 115 6.96 11.83 -1.64
CA TYR A 115 7.11 12.96 -2.54
C TYR A 115 7.38 12.48 -3.98
N LYS A 116 6.48 12.81 -4.92
CA LYS A 116 6.52 12.36 -6.33
C LYS A 116 6.54 10.83 -6.51
N LYS A 117 5.98 10.08 -5.57
CA LYS A 117 5.93 8.61 -5.57
C LYS A 117 4.50 8.07 -5.46
N LEU A 118 3.51 8.81 -5.92
CA LEU A 118 2.12 8.39 -6.04
C LEU A 118 1.81 8.04 -7.49
N ILE A 119 1.36 6.80 -7.72
CA ILE A 119 0.92 6.29 -9.02
C ILE A 119 -0.56 5.93 -8.90
N LEU A 120 -1.40 6.58 -9.68
CA LEU A 120 -2.82 6.25 -9.79
C LEU A 120 -3.08 5.60 -11.16
N THR A 121 -3.58 4.36 -11.16
CA THR A 121 -3.81 3.59 -12.37
C THR A 121 -4.87 2.51 -12.18
N HIS A 122 -5.60 2.17 -13.24
CA HIS A 122 -6.50 1.02 -13.31
C HIS A 122 -5.78 -0.27 -13.77
N HIS A 123 -4.47 -0.18 -14.05
CA HIS A 123 -3.65 -1.25 -14.59
C HIS A 123 -2.36 -1.41 -13.78
N LYS A 124 -2.47 -1.87 -12.52
CA LYS A 124 -1.33 -2.05 -11.60
C LYS A 124 -0.25 -2.98 -12.16
N ASN A 125 -0.65 -3.95 -12.99
CA ASN A 125 0.27 -4.87 -13.67
C ASN A 125 1.31 -4.18 -14.57
N LEU A 126 1.06 -2.98 -15.07
CA LEU A 126 2.04 -2.23 -15.87
C LEU A 126 3.23 -1.72 -15.03
N CYS A 127 3.12 -1.78 -13.70
CA CYS A 127 4.18 -1.39 -12.78
C CYS A 127 5.06 -2.59 -12.34
N ILE A 128 4.79 -3.79 -12.84
CA ILE A 128 5.58 -4.97 -12.50
C ILE A 128 6.98 -4.85 -13.10
N GLN A 129 7.98 -4.96 -12.24
CA GLN A 129 9.39 -4.96 -12.60
C GLN A 129 10.12 -6.02 -11.76
N ARG A 130 11.37 -6.30 -12.11
CA ARG A 130 12.22 -7.13 -11.26
C ARG A 130 12.32 -6.51 -9.86
N ARG A 131 12.14 -7.33 -8.82
CA ARG A 131 12.21 -6.93 -7.40
C ARG A 131 11.11 -5.94 -6.97
N THR A 132 9.91 -6.08 -7.51
CA THR A 132 8.74 -5.31 -7.07
C THR A 132 7.81 -6.18 -6.23
N TRP A 133 7.30 -5.59 -5.16
CA TRP A 133 6.26 -6.13 -4.30
C TRP A 133 5.04 -5.23 -4.35
N LEU A 134 3.87 -5.80 -4.12
CA LEU A 134 2.64 -5.03 -3.97
C LEU A 134 1.93 -5.47 -2.69
N ILE A 135 1.59 -4.51 -1.83
CA ILE A 135 0.69 -4.68 -0.69
C ILE A 135 -0.68 -4.18 -1.14
N ASP A 136 -1.69 -5.06 -1.21
CA ASP A 136 -3.03 -4.76 -1.73
C ASP A 136 -4.06 -5.66 -1.04
N ASP A 137 -5.25 -5.16 -0.74
CA ASP A 137 -6.32 -5.95 -0.11
C ASP A 137 -7.00 -6.89 -1.11
N ARG A 138 -6.94 -6.58 -2.39
CA ARG A 138 -7.69 -7.27 -3.46
C ARG A 138 -6.81 -7.80 -4.58
N LYS A 139 -7.33 -8.83 -5.25
CA LYS A 139 -6.79 -9.34 -6.53
C LYS A 139 -7.57 -8.76 -7.70
N ALA A 140 -7.48 -7.44 -7.89
CA ALA A 140 -8.19 -6.69 -8.93
C ALA A 140 -7.30 -5.62 -9.56
N HIS A 141 -7.74 -5.04 -10.67
CA HIS A 141 -7.04 -3.94 -11.36
C HIS A 141 -5.57 -4.23 -11.72
N GLY A 142 -5.24 -5.52 -11.94
CA GLY A 142 -3.89 -5.94 -12.30
C GLY A 142 -3.02 -6.38 -11.11
N SER A 143 -3.47 -6.26 -9.85
CA SER A 143 -2.71 -6.70 -8.69
C SER A 143 -2.48 -8.21 -8.67
N GLN A 144 -3.42 -9.01 -9.22
CA GLN A 144 -3.31 -10.46 -9.32
C GLN A 144 -2.08 -10.94 -10.12
N HIS A 145 -1.52 -10.09 -10.97
CA HIS A 145 -0.35 -10.43 -11.80
C HIS A 145 0.99 -10.26 -11.05
N PHE A 146 0.99 -9.72 -9.85
CA PHE A 146 2.18 -9.73 -8.98
C PHE A 146 2.49 -11.11 -8.41
N GLU A 147 1.57 -12.08 -8.52
CA GLU A 147 1.75 -13.49 -8.17
C GLU A 147 2.33 -13.70 -6.75
N HIS A 148 3.56 -14.25 -6.69
CA HIS A 148 4.25 -14.52 -5.41
C HIS A 148 4.72 -13.24 -4.68
N HIS A 149 4.75 -12.11 -5.37
CA HIS A 149 5.13 -10.80 -4.83
C HIS A 149 3.92 -9.95 -4.39
N LEU A 150 2.73 -10.53 -4.34
CA LEU A 150 1.54 -9.91 -3.76
C LEU A 150 1.43 -10.25 -2.27
N VAL A 151 1.53 -9.24 -1.43
CA VAL A 151 1.19 -9.29 0.00
C VAL A 151 -0.27 -8.90 0.12
N GLN A 152 -1.16 -9.90 0.20
CA GLN A 152 -2.60 -9.64 0.26
C GLN A 152 -3.02 -9.26 1.68
N PHE A 153 -3.18 -7.95 1.90
CA PHE A 153 -3.56 -7.36 3.18
C PHE A 153 -4.99 -7.75 3.59
N GLY A 154 -5.26 -7.87 4.88
CA GLY A 154 -6.57 -8.27 5.42
C GLY A 154 -6.87 -9.77 5.32
N THR A 155 -5.89 -10.60 4.90
CA THR A 155 -6.01 -12.06 4.88
C THR A 155 -5.52 -12.69 6.19
N GLU A 156 -5.78 -13.97 6.40
CA GLU A 156 -5.26 -14.72 7.55
C GLU A 156 -3.73 -14.63 7.68
N LYS A 157 -3.03 -14.55 6.55
CA LYS A 157 -1.57 -14.44 6.50
C LYS A 157 -1.07 -13.04 6.84
N PHE A 158 -1.78 -12.02 6.42
CA PHE A 158 -1.45 -10.61 6.59
C PHE A 158 -2.67 -9.83 7.13
N PRO A 159 -3.12 -10.12 8.35
CA PRO A 159 -4.33 -9.51 8.91
C PRO A 159 -4.19 -8.01 9.18
N ASP A 160 -2.98 -7.53 9.37
CA ASP A 160 -2.66 -6.18 9.81
C ASP A 160 -1.27 -5.72 9.36
N TRP A 161 -0.94 -4.47 9.66
CA TRP A 161 0.37 -3.90 9.36
C TRP A 161 1.52 -4.52 10.18
N ASP A 162 1.25 -5.06 11.35
CA ASP A 162 2.25 -5.76 12.15
C ASP A 162 2.77 -6.99 11.43
N SER A 163 1.87 -7.80 10.86
CA SER A 163 2.22 -8.98 10.08
C SER A 163 2.98 -8.65 8.80
N VAL A 164 2.64 -7.53 8.14
CA VAL A 164 3.36 -7.03 6.96
C VAL A 164 4.78 -6.60 7.33
N ILE A 165 4.94 -5.88 8.44
CA ILE A 165 6.26 -5.44 8.91
C ILE A 165 7.13 -6.62 9.32
N ASP A 166 6.54 -7.63 9.96
CA ASP A 166 7.26 -8.87 10.28
C ASP A 166 7.79 -9.56 9.04
N PHE A 167 6.98 -9.57 7.99
CA PHE A 167 7.38 -10.16 6.73
C PHE A 167 8.58 -9.44 6.09
N PHE A 168 8.56 -8.12 6.00
CA PHE A 168 9.60 -7.38 5.29
C PHE A 168 10.86 -7.10 6.12
N ILE A 169 10.74 -6.85 7.42
CA ILE A 169 11.86 -6.38 8.26
C ILE A 169 11.97 -7.09 9.62
N GLY A 170 11.20 -8.16 9.86
CA GLY A 170 11.27 -8.90 11.12
C GLY A 170 10.65 -8.17 12.31
N GLY A 171 9.73 -7.24 12.07
CA GLY A 171 8.99 -6.50 13.08
C GLY A 171 9.50 -5.10 13.39
N LEU A 172 8.70 -4.33 14.14
CA LEU A 172 9.10 -3.03 14.63
C LEU A 172 10.12 -3.17 15.78
N PRO A 173 11.09 -2.26 15.92
CA PRO A 173 12.12 -2.35 16.97
C PRO A 173 11.58 -2.44 18.40
N SER A 174 10.36 -1.98 18.65
CA SER A 174 9.70 -1.98 19.96
C SER A 174 8.83 -3.18 20.26
N SER A 175 8.63 -4.10 19.32
CA SER A 175 7.80 -5.30 19.48
C SER A 175 8.67 -6.50 19.93
N VAL A 176 8.97 -6.57 21.20
CA VAL A 176 9.99 -7.50 21.77
C VAL A 176 9.50 -8.95 21.95
N GLU A 177 8.27 -9.32 21.61
CA GLU A 177 7.83 -10.72 21.73
C GLU A 177 7.07 -11.19 20.50
N ARG A 178 7.81 -11.77 19.55
CA ARG A 178 7.21 -12.44 18.41
C ARG A 178 7.71 -13.87 18.26
N THR A 179 6.74 -14.78 18.16
CA THR A 179 6.90 -16.22 18.19
C THR A 179 7.76 -16.78 17.04
N ALA A 180 8.47 -17.88 17.31
CA ALA A 180 9.38 -18.59 16.41
C ALA A 180 8.81 -18.92 15.00
N ARG A 181 7.48 -18.87 14.83
CA ARG A 181 6.79 -19.12 13.55
C ARG A 181 7.04 -18.05 12.51
N ASN A 182 7.25 -16.79 12.93
CA ASN A 182 7.50 -15.66 12.03
C ASN A 182 8.98 -15.56 11.61
N GLN A 183 9.90 -16.08 12.43
CA GLN A 183 11.33 -16.07 12.10
C GLN A 183 11.67 -17.00 10.93
N ALA A 184 11.14 -18.21 10.90
CA ALA A 184 11.38 -19.17 9.81
C ALA A 184 10.90 -18.64 8.45
N TRP A 185 9.84 -17.82 8.45
CA TRP A 185 9.25 -17.25 7.27
C TRP A 185 10.05 -16.04 6.74
N ALA A 186 10.52 -15.19 7.64
CA ALA A 186 11.40 -14.06 7.30
C ALA A 186 12.76 -14.55 6.76
N THR A 187 13.29 -15.66 7.30
CA THR A 187 14.54 -16.27 6.82
C THR A 187 14.37 -16.77 5.38
N HIS A 188 13.31 -17.49 5.08
CA HIS A 188 13.04 -17.98 3.72
C HIS A 188 12.86 -16.84 2.71
N PHE A 189 12.21 -15.73 3.12
CA PHE A 189 12.08 -14.54 2.29
C PHE A 189 13.45 -13.90 2.00
N LEU A 190 14.30 -13.77 3.01
CA LEU A 190 15.63 -13.19 2.88
C LEU A 190 16.53 -14.04 1.98
N GLU A 191 16.48 -15.37 2.12
CA GLU A 191 17.19 -16.32 1.26
C GLU A 191 16.72 -16.23 -0.20
N SER A 192 15.42 -16.08 -0.46
CA SER A 192 14.87 -15.90 -1.81
C SER A 192 15.32 -14.60 -2.47
N LEU A 193 15.63 -13.56 -1.69
CA LEU A 193 16.17 -12.29 -2.19
C LEU A 193 17.65 -12.40 -2.59
N ASP A 194 18.42 -13.27 -1.93
CA ASP A 194 19.84 -13.46 -2.18
C ASP A 194 20.06 -14.40 -3.39
N ASP A 195 19.19 -15.40 -3.61
CA ASP A 195 19.25 -16.33 -4.75
C ASP A 195 19.00 -15.64 -6.11
N ASP A 196 18.19 -14.59 -6.13
CA ASP A 196 18.01 -13.76 -7.35
C ASP A 196 19.24 -12.90 -7.70
N SER A 197 20.24 -12.82 -6.81
CA SER A 197 21.45 -12.03 -7.07
C SER A 197 22.51 -12.76 -7.88
N GLU A 198 22.41 -14.10 -8.03
CA GLU A 198 23.44 -14.95 -8.64
C GLU A 198 23.09 -15.53 -10.04
N LYS A 199 21.95 -15.18 -10.64
CA LYS A 199 21.67 -15.63 -12.01
C LYS A 199 22.25 -14.61 -13.01
N PRO A 200 23.32 -14.97 -13.75
CA PRO A 200 23.80 -14.17 -14.88
C PRO A 200 22.79 -14.18 -16.02
N GLU A 201 22.80 -13.14 -16.84
CA GLU A 201 22.00 -12.95 -18.06
C GLU A 201 22.13 -14.09 -19.06
#